data_ef466e5208be018027f6c5dadee83b57
#
_entry.id   ef466e5208be018027f6c5dadee83b57
#
_cell.length_a   1.000
_cell.length_b   1.000
_cell.length_c   1.000
_cell.angle_alpha   90.00
_cell.angle_beta   90.00
_cell.angle_gamma   90.00
#
_symmetry.space_group_name_H-M   'P 1'
#
loop_
_entity.id
_entity.type
_entity.pdbx_description
1 polymer ?
#
loop_
_entity_poly.entity_id
_entity_poly.type
_entity_poly.pdbx_seq_one_letter_code
_entity_poly.pdbx_strand_id
1 'polypeptide(L)'
;MSRSAYRASVEPEKCVACGRCVEYCPAGAAKLGQKLCTRDGGHITYPQQELPDTTKWGPEKWNPNYKDDNQINCYDTGTAPCKTACPAHLPVQGYIKMASQGRYLDALKLIKTENPFPAVCGAICNRRCEDACTRGTIDQAVAIDEIKKFIAEQELHAEKRYIPPMLNYSGKPFEEKVAVIGAGPAGMSAAFYLKKMGYPVTVFEKEKRPGGMLMNGIPSFRLEKDVINAEIDVLREMGVEFRCGVEVGEDITIAQLREQGYKAFYIAIGAQGGRMTGVPGEDAVGVETGVDFLRRVNLNEEGVKLSGKTVVIGGGNVAVDVARTALRTGSSDVSMFCLESRDIMPAADDEVAEAEEEGIVVNNSWGPKEILTENGKVTAVVFKKCISVLDENKRFAPKYDEEELLTVPCDQVLLSIGQSIKWGALLEGTKVEFNPNGTLKADPVTYQTAEPDIFTGGDNYTGPRFAIDAIAAGKEGCVSIHRFVHEGQSLTLGRNRRQFIELDKDNIKVETFDNAKRQVPGHKAGDAKHTFRDLRSTFTEEQVQKEANRCLGCGATVVDPNKCIGCGICTTKCEFDAIHLSRDLPDASRMVKSEDKLKAIFPYMLKREIKIKFKGRKK
;
A
#
# COMPACT_ATOMS: atom_id res chain seq x y z
N MET A 1 -20.04 33.51 22.23
CA MET A 1 -19.49 32.85 21.05
C MET A 1 -19.94 33.60 19.83
N SER A 2 -19.03 34.13 19.02
CA SER A 2 -19.38 34.80 17.77
C SER A 2 -19.79 33.70 16.76
N ARG A 3 -21.05 33.67 16.38
CA ARG A 3 -21.50 32.75 15.31
C ARG A 3 -21.02 33.33 13.97
N SER A 4 -20.21 32.58 13.25
CA SER A 4 -19.87 32.94 11.87
C SER A 4 -21.13 32.98 11.00
N ALA A 5 -21.17 33.92 10.04
CA ALA A 5 -22.25 33.99 9.05
C ALA A 5 -22.19 32.83 8.03
N TYR A 6 -21.02 32.26 7.84
CA TYR A 6 -20.74 31.19 6.89
C TYR A 6 -20.28 29.94 7.60
N ARG A 7 -20.70 28.81 7.13
CA ARG A 7 -20.26 27.48 7.58
C ARG A 7 -19.93 26.61 6.40
N ALA A 8 -18.93 25.76 6.60
CA ALA A 8 -18.66 24.70 5.65
C ALA A 8 -19.68 23.56 5.84
N SER A 9 -20.24 23.12 4.75
CA SER A 9 -21.04 21.89 4.67
C SER A 9 -20.35 20.92 3.72
N VAL A 10 -20.50 19.63 3.98
CA VAL A 10 -19.92 18.57 3.16
C VAL A 10 -21.04 17.81 2.48
N GLU A 11 -20.89 17.55 1.20
CA GLU A 11 -21.69 16.59 0.48
C GLU A 11 -21.05 15.18 0.63
N PRO A 12 -21.58 14.31 1.49
CA PRO A 12 -20.95 13.01 1.79
C PRO A 12 -20.80 12.14 0.56
N GLU A 13 -21.70 12.34 -0.39
CA GLU A 13 -21.76 11.60 -1.66
C GLU A 13 -20.57 11.88 -2.55
N LYS A 14 -20.03 13.07 -2.50
CA LYS A 14 -18.83 13.48 -3.24
C LYS A 14 -17.56 13.31 -2.42
N CYS A 15 -17.67 13.19 -1.11
CA CYS A 15 -16.53 13.11 -0.22
C CYS A 15 -15.82 11.76 -0.35
N VAL A 16 -14.55 11.78 -0.75
CA VAL A 16 -13.67 10.60 -0.85
C VAL A 16 -12.81 10.38 0.39
N ALA A 17 -13.08 11.12 1.48
CA ALA A 17 -12.38 11.03 2.76
C ALA A 17 -10.83 11.11 2.64
N CYS A 18 -10.31 11.88 1.70
CA CYS A 18 -8.87 12.05 1.51
C CYS A 18 -8.18 12.76 2.69
N GLY A 19 -8.94 13.51 3.52
CA GLY A 19 -8.43 14.19 4.71
C GLY A 19 -7.84 15.59 4.45
N ARG A 20 -7.70 16.05 3.21
CA ARG A 20 -7.10 17.37 2.91
C ARG A 20 -7.81 18.53 3.59
N CYS A 21 -9.15 18.55 3.59
CA CYS A 21 -9.91 19.62 4.28
C CYS A 21 -9.70 19.58 5.80
N VAL A 22 -9.45 18.42 6.37
CA VAL A 22 -9.15 18.23 7.80
C VAL A 22 -7.76 18.78 8.13
N GLU A 23 -6.78 18.47 7.31
CA GLU A 23 -5.39 18.90 7.46
C GLU A 23 -5.25 20.44 7.40
N TYR A 24 -5.98 21.06 6.48
CA TYR A 24 -5.90 22.51 6.25
C TYR A 24 -6.92 23.34 7.05
N CYS A 25 -7.78 22.73 7.86
CA CYS A 25 -8.77 23.46 8.64
C CYS A 25 -8.14 24.18 9.85
N PRO A 26 -8.01 25.53 9.84
CA PRO A 26 -7.33 26.26 10.89
C PRO A 26 -8.08 26.23 12.23
N ALA A 27 -9.39 25.98 12.21
CA ALA A 27 -10.23 25.90 13.39
C ALA A 27 -10.38 24.46 13.93
N GLY A 28 -9.81 23.45 13.26
CA GLY A 28 -10.02 22.04 13.58
C GLY A 28 -11.50 21.63 13.58
N ALA A 29 -12.32 22.32 12.79
CA ALA A 29 -13.76 22.06 12.68
C ALA A 29 -14.08 20.91 11.74
N ALA A 30 -13.27 20.74 10.68
CA ALA A 30 -13.39 19.60 9.77
C ALA A 30 -12.71 18.37 10.40
N LYS A 31 -13.39 17.24 10.40
CA LYS A 31 -12.89 15.97 10.93
C LYS A 31 -13.28 14.85 9.98
N LEU A 32 -12.50 13.78 9.92
CA LEU A 32 -12.96 12.55 9.32
C LEU A 32 -14.02 11.95 10.23
N GLY A 33 -15.14 11.67 9.66
CA GLY A 33 -16.28 11.12 10.36
C GLY A 33 -16.86 9.97 9.57
N GLN A 34 -18.06 9.66 9.92
CA GLN A 34 -18.84 8.71 9.20
C GLN A 34 -19.64 9.41 8.12
N LYS A 35 -19.95 8.68 7.07
CA LYS A 35 -20.93 9.08 6.07
C LYS A 35 -22.29 9.25 6.76
N LEU A 36 -22.72 10.48 6.91
CA LEU A 36 -24.11 10.76 7.22
C LEU A 36 -24.91 10.58 5.92
N CYS A 37 -25.63 9.51 5.83
CA CYS A 37 -26.50 9.28 4.70
C CYS A 37 -27.56 10.36 4.61
N THR A 38 -27.97 10.66 3.40
CA THR A 38 -29.17 11.48 3.19
C THR A 38 -30.34 10.80 3.89
N ARG A 39 -31.01 11.51 4.77
CA ARG A 39 -32.16 11.00 5.56
C ARG A 39 -33.29 10.47 4.69
N ASP A 40 -33.30 10.76 3.40
CA ASP A 40 -34.47 10.62 2.54
C ASP A 40 -34.30 9.58 1.42
N GLY A 41 -33.20 8.80 1.41
CA GLY A 41 -32.97 7.80 0.34
C GLY A 41 -32.94 8.42 -1.07
N GLY A 42 -32.59 9.71 -1.14
CA GLY A 42 -32.61 10.48 -2.37
C GLY A 42 -31.55 10.01 -3.36
N HIS A 43 -31.87 10.09 -4.63
CA HIS A 43 -30.94 9.89 -5.72
C HIS A 43 -29.82 10.91 -5.66
N ILE A 44 -28.59 10.43 -5.60
CA ILE A 44 -27.42 11.29 -5.71
C ILE A 44 -27.07 11.36 -7.19
N THR A 45 -27.28 12.53 -7.77
CA THR A 45 -26.77 12.84 -9.10
C THR A 45 -25.37 13.41 -8.95
N TYR A 46 -24.39 12.68 -9.45
CA TYR A 46 -23.02 13.21 -9.53
C TYR A 46 -22.91 14.10 -10.77
N PRO A 47 -22.29 15.29 -10.65
CA PRO A 47 -22.00 16.08 -11.83
C PRO A 47 -21.09 15.27 -12.73
N GLN A 48 -21.51 15.08 -13.98
CA GLN A 48 -20.66 14.50 -15.01
C GLN A 48 -19.56 15.51 -15.33
N GLN A 49 -18.36 15.25 -14.87
CA GLN A 49 -17.18 16.02 -15.28
C GLN A 49 -16.64 15.42 -16.57
N GLU A 50 -16.40 16.26 -17.56
CA GLU A 50 -15.65 15.83 -18.73
C GLU A 50 -14.26 15.37 -18.29
N LEU A 51 -13.94 14.12 -18.60
CA LEU A 51 -12.59 13.62 -18.45
C LEU A 51 -11.72 14.24 -19.54
N PRO A 52 -10.44 14.55 -19.26
CA PRO A 52 -9.51 15.05 -20.27
C PRO A 52 -9.28 14.07 -21.42
N ASP A 53 -9.74 12.86 -21.26
CA ASP A 53 -9.55 11.72 -22.14
C ASP A 53 -10.93 11.16 -22.54
N THR A 54 -11.19 11.13 -23.84
CA THR A 54 -12.44 10.64 -24.45
C THR A 54 -12.43 9.13 -24.71
N THR A 55 -11.60 8.39 -23.99
CA THR A 55 -11.50 6.93 -24.09
C THR A 55 -12.70 6.23 -23.42
N LYS A 56 -12.59 4.92 -23.16
CA LYS A 56 -13.64 4.11 -22.53
C LYS A 56 -14.13 4.61 -21.15
N TRP A 57 -13.45 5.58 -20.54
CA TRP A 57 -13.84 6.17 -19.25
C TRP A 57 -14.57 7.51 -19.38
N GLY A 58 -15.02 7.87 -20.57
CA GLY A 58 -15.76 9.10 -20.81
C GLY A 58 -17.09 9.18 -20.04
N PRO A 59 -17.66 10.39 -19.94
CA PRO A 59 -18.91 10.63 -19.20
C PRO A 59 -20.07 9.72 -19.59
N GLU A 60 -20.10 9.23 -20.83
CA GLU A 60 -21.11 8.29 -21.33
C GLU A 60 -21.03 6.90 -20.67
N LYS A 61 -19.90 6.59 -20.02
CA LYS A 61 -19.68 5.35 -19.28
C LYS A 61 -20.06 5.44 -17.81
N TRP A 62 -20.27 6.66 -17.31
CA TRP A 62 -20.61 6.87 -15.90
C TRP A 62 -22.06 6.49 -15.62
N ASN A 63 -22.33 6.05 -14.40
CA ASN A 63 -23.69 5.78 -13.96
C ASN A 63 -24.33 7.08 -13.40
N PRO A 64 -25.16 7.82 -14.19
CA PRO A 64 -25.77 9.04 -13.72
C PRO A 64 -26.87 8.80 -12.67
N ASN A 65 -27.35 7.55 -12.55
CA ASN A 65 -28.40 7.15 -11.62
C ASN A 65 -27.84 6.39 -10.41
N TYR A 66 -26.55 6.54 -10.13
CA TYR A 66 -25.95 5.93 -8.94
C TYR A 66 -26.72 6.35 -7.68
N LYS A 67 -27.14 5.36 -6.92
CA LYS A 67 -27.77 5.54 -5.61
C LYS A 67 -26.85 4.98 -4.54
N ASP A 68 -26.78 5.68 -3.44
CA ASP A 68 -26.14 5.19 -2.24
C ASP A 68 -27.23 4.81 -1.24
N ASP A 69 -27.53 3.52 -1.19
CA ASP A 69 -28.56 2.96 -0.32
C ASP A 69 -28.02 2.57 1.06
N ASN A 70 -26.71 2.72 1.28
CA ASN A 70 -26.11 2.41 2.57
C ASN A 70 -26.37 3.54 3.58
N GLN A 71 -26.98 3.22 4.69
CA GLN A 71 -27.23 4.16 5.79
C GLN A 71 -26.55 3.67 7.07
N ILE A 72 -25.63 4.48 7.55
CA ILE A 72 -24.90 4.23 8.79
C ILE A 72 -25.21 5.37 9.75
N ASN A 73 -25.72 5.06 10.92
CA ASN A 73 -25.91 6.04 11.98
C ASN A 73 -24.81 5.90 13.03
N CYS A 74 -23.82 6.78 12.96
CA CYS A 74 -22.72 6.80 13.91
C CYS A 74 -22.40 8.25 14.30
N TYR A 75 -22.33 8.47 15.56
CA TYR A 75 -22.06 9.80 16.13
C TYR A 75 -20.57 10.06 16.34
N ASP A 76 -19.75 9.02 16.26
CA ASP A 76 -18.32 9.14 16.47
C ASP A 76 -17.57 9.56 15.20
N THR A 77 -16.57 10.39 15.39
CA THR A 77 -15.65 10.78 14.31
C THR A 77 -14.45 9.84 14.29
N GLY A 78 -13.98 9.52 13.10
CA GLY A 78 -12.78 8.68 12.97
C GLY A 78 -12.45 8.35 11.53
N THR A 79 -11.32 7.71 11.37
CA THR A 79 -10.84 7.25 10.05
C THR A 79 -11.38 5.86 9.77
N ALA A 80 -11.75 5.61 8.52
CA ALA A 80 -12.20 4.28 8.10
C ALA A 80 -11.15 3.21 8.44
N PRO A 81 -11.54 2.08 9.06
CA PRO A 81 -10.60 1.03 9.43
C PRO A 81 -9.79 0.48 8.25
N CYS A 82 -10.39 0.37 7.07
CA CYS A 82 -9.68 -0.05 5.86
C CYS A 82 -8.55 0.91 5.44
N LYS A 83 -8.68 2.21 5.75
CA LYS A 83 -7.62 3.20 5.50
C LYS A 83 -6.51 3.11 6.54
N THR A 84 -6.84 2.94 7.83
CA THR A 84 -5.85 2.83 8.90
C THR A 84 -5.06 1.54 8.83
N ALA A 85 -5.69 0.43 8.45
CA ALA A 85 -5.04 -0.87 8.28
C ALA A 85 -4.09 -0.93 7.07
N CYS A 86 -4.30 -0.06 6.07
CA CYS A 86 -3.39 0.01 4.92
C CYS A 86 -2.10 0.76 5.29
N PRO A 87 -0.90 0.16 5.15
CA PRO A 87 0.36 0.85 5.45
C PRO A 87 0.57 2.15 4.67
N ALA A 88 0.11 2.20 3.43
CA ALA A 88 0.17 3.41 2.59
C ALA A 88 -1.01 4.38 2.83
N HIS A 89 -1.98 4.02 3.67
CA HIS A 89 -3.16 4.81 4.01
C HIS A 89 -4.01 5.23 2.81
N LEU A 90 -4.24 4.31 1.88
CA LEU A 90 -5.09 4.57 0.71
C LEU A 90 -6.49 5.04 1.13
N PRO A 91 -7.07 6.00 0.42
CA PRO A 91 -8.46 6.43 0.63
C PRO A 91 -9.43 5.42 0.01
N VAL A 92 -9.50 4.22 0.63
CA VAL A 92 -10.19 3.03 0.11
C VAL A 92 -11.65 3.32 -0.23
N GLN A 93 -12.40 3.89 0.71
CA GLN A 93 -13.80 4.21 0.50
C GLN A 93 -14.01 5.23 -0.63
N GLY A 94 -13.01 6.08 -0.90
CA GLY A 94 -13.09 7.07 -1.95
C GLY A 94 -13.01 6.44 -3.35
N TYR A 95 -12.01 5.61 -3.61
CA TYR A 95 -11.89 4.98 -4.93
C TYR A 95 -12.97 3.92 -5.17
N ILE A 96 -13.46 3.25 -4.13
CA ILE A 96 -14.60 2.32 -4.24
C ILE A 96 -15.86 3.10 -4.64
N LYS A 97 -16.13 4.25 -4.00
CA LYS A 97 -17.26 5.11 -4.38
C LYS A 97 -17.15 5.59 -5.83
N MET A 98 -15.96 5.99 -6.28
CA MET A 98 -15.76 6.37 -7.68
C MET A 98 -15.98 5.18 -8.62
N ALA A 99 -15.54 3.99 -8.25
CA ALA A 99 -15.75 2.77 -9.04
C ALA A 99 -17.25 2.44 -9.17
N SER A 100 -18.04 2.58 -8.10
CA SER A 100 -19.49 2.36 -8.16
C SER A 100 -20.23 3.34 -9.09
N GLN A 101 -19.59 4.46 -9.42
CA GLN A 101 -20.10 5.46 -10.38
C GLN A 101 -19.56 5.28 -11.80
N GLY A 102 -18.69 4.31 -12.04
CA GLY A 102 -17.99 4.14 -13.31
C GLY A 102 -16.85 5.15 -13.55
N ARG A 103 -16.39 5.86 -12.53
CA ARG A 103 -15.32 6.88 -12.59
C ARG A 103 -13.95 6.26 -12.36
N TYR A 104 -13.60 5.27 -13.19
CA TYR A 104 -12.40 4.44 -12.96
C TYR A 104 -11.09 5.21 -13.08
N LEU A 105 -10.97 6.16 -14.02
CA LEU A 105 -9.78 6.99 -14.14
C LEU A 105 -9.60 7.93 -12.93
N ASP A 106 -10.68 8.51 -12.40
CA ASP A 106 -10.60 9.34 -11.19
C ASP A 106 -10.24 8.49 -9.97
N ALA A 107 -10.78 7.27 -9.88
CA ALA A 107 -10.40 6.30 -8.86
C ALA A 107 -8.91 5.94 -8.94
N LEU A 108 -8.39 5.70 -10.15
CA LEU A 108 -6.97 5.44 -10.37
C LEU A 108 -6.09 6.63 -9.95
N LYS A 109 -6.46 7.85 -10.34
CA LYS A 109 -5.76 9.08 -9.91
C LYS A 109 -5.70 9.18 -8.39
N LEU A 110 -6.82 8.89 -7.73
CA LEU A 110 -6.91 8.91 -6.28
C LEU A 110 -6.01 7.84 -5.64
N ILE A 111 -5.98 6.61 -6.17
CA ILE A 111 -5.08 5.56 -5.70
C ILE A 111 -3.62 5.99 -5.85
N LYS A 112 -3.24 6.52 -7.02
CA LYS A 112 -1.86 6.97 -7.31
C LYS A 112 -1.40 8.19 -6.49
N THR A 113 -2.27 8.79 -5.66
CA THR A 113 -1.81 9.76 -4.65
C THR A 113 -1.03 9.09 -3.52
N GLU A 114 -1.35 7.85 -3.19
CA GLU A 114 -0.81 7.12 -2.04
C GLU A 114 -0.09 5.80 -2.42
N ASN A 115 -0.34 5.27 -3.60
CA ASN A 115 0.26 4.04 -4.12
C ASN A 115 0.54 4.16 -5.62
N PRO A 116 1.82 4.20 -6.05
CA PRO A 116 2.19 4.30 -7.46
C PRO A 116 1.94 3.01 -8.27
N PHE A 117 1.77 1.85 -7.61
CA PHE A 117 1.71 0.53 -8.23
C PHE A 117 0.38 -0.21 -7.92
N PRO A 118 -0.77 0.35 -8.35
CA PRO A 118 -2.06 -0.25 -8.03
C PRO A 118 -2.30 -1.62 -8.67
N ALA A 119 -1.78 -1.86 -9.89
CA ALA A 119 -1.92 -3.15 -10.57
C ALA A 119 -1.09 -4.24 -9.89
N VAL A 120 0.15 -3.95 -9.53
CA VAL A 120 1.00 -4.85 -8.74
C VAL A 120 0.33 -5.20 -7.41
N CYS A 121 -0.12 -4.19 -6.65
CA CYS A 121 -0.80 -4.45 -5.39
C CYS A 121 -2.16 -5.16 -5.56
N GLY A 122 -2.85 -4.99 -6.69
CA GLY A 122 -4.08 -5.72 -7.00
C GLY A 122 -3.86 -7.21 -7.28
N ALA A 123 -2.63 -7.60 -7.58
CA ALA A 123 -2.27 -9.00 -7.82
C ALA A 123 -1.76 -9.74 -6.56
N ILE A 124 -1.05 -9.01 -5.65
CA ILE A 124 -0.27 -9.67 -4.59
C ILE A 124 -0.42 -9.05 -3.19
N CYS A 125 -1.40 -8.15 -2.97
CA CYS A 125 -1.58 -7.53 -1.65
C CYS A 125 -2.12 -8.53 -0.63
N ASN A 126 -1.66 -8.41 0.62
CA ASN A 126 -2.14 -9.21 1.75
C ASN A 126 -3.48 -8.73 2.34
N ARG A 127 -4.17 -7.83 1.70
CA ARG A 127 -5.57 -7.42 1.96
C ARG A 127 -5.93 -7.00 3.39
N ARG A 128 -4.99 -6.48 4.19
CA ARG A 128 -5.26 -5.98 5.56
C ARG A 128 -6.46 -5.02 5.65
N CYS A 129 -6.74 -4.28 4.57
CA CYS A 129 -7.90 -3.39 4.49
C CYS A 129 -9.23 -4.16 4.46
N GLU A 130 -9.26 -5.37 3.92
CA GLU A 130 -10.43 -6.24 3.93
C GLU A 130 -10.64 -6.84 5.32
N ASP A 131 -9.58 -7.30 5.98
CA ASP A 131 -9.65 -7.83 7.36
C ASP A 131 -10.20 -6.78 8.34
N ALA A 132 -9.82 -5.52 8.14
CA ALA A 132 -10.28 -4.40 8.95
C ALA A 132 -11.64 -3.83 8.50
N CYS A 133 -12.21 -4.28 7.40
CA CYS A 133 -13.41 -3.69 6.82
C CYS A 133 -14.62 -3.78 7.76
N THR A 134 -15.26 -2.64 8.04
CA THR A 134 -16.47 -2.57 8.88
C THR A 134 -17.60 -3.44 8.33
N ARG A 135 -17.69 -3.61 7.01
CA ARG A 135 -18.70 -4.49 6.40
C ARG A 135 -18.58 -5.94 6.87
N GLY A 136 -17.36 -6.38 7.25
CA GLY A 136 -17.11 -7.71 7.80
C GLY A 136 -17.85 -7.99 9.12
N THR A 137 -18.30 -6.95 9.84
CA THR A 137 -19.12 -7.13 11.06
C THR A 137 -20.61 -7.42 10.76
N ILE A 138 -21.02 -7.23 9.50
CA ILE A 138 -22.42 -7.43 9.08
C ILE A 138 -22.56 -8.77 8.36
N ASP A 139 -21.75 -8.96 7.31
CA ASP A 139 -21.77 -10.17 6.48
C ASP A 139 -20.33 -10.56 6.06
N GLN A 140 -19.83 -10.05 4.96
CA GLN A 140 -18.48 -10.27 4.47
C GLN A 140 -17.85 -8.95 4.08
N ALA A 141 -16.55 -8.79 4.35
CA ALA A 141 -15.77 -7.63 3.93
C ALA A 141 -15.96 -7.35 2.42
N VAL A 142 -15.86 -6.09 2.05
CA VAL A 142 -15.84 -5.70 0.63
C VAL A 142 -14.56 -6.23 -0.01
N ALA A 143 -14.66 -6.79 -1.23
CA ALA A 143 -13.52 -7.25 -2.03
C ALA A 143 -12.72 -6.04 -2.57
N ILE A 144 -12.03 -5.37 -1.67
CA ILE A 144 -11.36 -4.08 -1.90
C ILE A 144 -10.23 -4.24 -2.91
N ASP A 145 -9.48 -5.34 -2.80
CA ASP A 145 -8.32 -5.59 -3.63
C ASP A 145 -8.72 -5.89 -5.08
N GLU A 146 -9.77 -6.68 -5.27
CA GLU A 146 -10.30 -6.99 -6.59
C GLU A 146 -10.85 -5.75 -7.31
N ILE A 147 -11.52 -4.84 -6.57
CA ILE A 147 -11.96 -3.55 -7.13
C ILE A 147 -10.73 -2.71 -7.55
N LYS A 148 -9.68 -2.68 -6.72
CA LYS A 148 -8.44 -1.96 -7.03
C LYS A 148 -7.73 -2.55 -8.25
N LYS A 149 -7.68 -3.90 -8.35
CA LYS A 149 -7.14 -4.62 -9.51
C LYS A 149 -7.88 -4.20 -10.78
N PHE A 150 -9.20 -4.26 -10.78
CA PHE A 150 -10.02 -3.83 -11.91
C PHE A 150 -9.74 -2.38 -12.33
N ILE A 151 -9.72 -1.45 -11.36
CA ILE A 151 -9.44 -0.03 -11.64
C ILE A 151 -8.09 0.14 -12.32
N ALA A 152 -7.06 -0.55 -11.84
CA ALA A 152 -5.73 -0.47 -12.39
C ALA A 152 -5.65 -1.04 -13.82
N GLU A 153 -6.29 -2.18 -14.05
CA GLU A 153 -6.30 -2.84 -15.37
C GLU A 153 -7.04 -2.05 -16.45
N GLN A 154 -7.97 -1.15 -16.07
CA GLN A 154 -8.66 -0.31 -17.05
C GLN A 154 -7.71 0.56 -17.87
N GLU A 155 -6.56 0.94 -17.28
CA GLU A 155 -5.59 1.85 -17.91
C GLU A 155 -4.25 1.18 -18.20
N LEU A 156 -3.97 0.01 -17.61
CA LEU A 156 -2.65 -0.62 -17.62
C LEU A 156 -2.05 -0.79 -19.04
N HIS A 157 -2.90 -1.13 -20.00
CA HIS A 157 -2.51 -1.35 -21.40
C HIS A 157 -3.11 -0.31 -22.37
N ALA A 158 -3.56 0.84 -21.84
CA ALA A 158 -4.07 1.92 -22.67
C ALA A 158 -2.92 2.58 -23.47
N GLU A 159 -3.19 3.01 -24.70
CA GLU A 159 -2.22 3.76 -25.50
C GLU A 159 -1.74 5.02 -24.79
N LYS A 160 -2.63 5.66 -24.05
CA LYS A 160 -2.33 6.86 -23.26
C LYS A 160 -2.51 6.56 -21.79
N ARG A 161 -1.38 6.52 -21.08
CA ARG A 161 -1.32 6.28 -19.65
C ARG A 161 -1.58 7.57 -18.85
N TYR A 162 -2.11 7.41 -17.65
CA TYR A 162 -2.17 8.51 -16.69
C TYR A 162 -0.79 8.73 -16.07
N ILE A 163 -0.15 9.83 -16.44
CA ILE A 163 1.12 10.27 -15.86
C ILE A 163 0.81 11.35 -14.81
N PRO A 164 1.12 11.10 -13.52
CA PRO A 164 0.89 12.09 -12.48
C PRO A 164 1.67 13.39 -12.73
N PRO A 165 1.02 14.57 -12.63
CA PRO A 165 1.71 15.83 -12.83
C PRO A 165 2.69 16.12 -11.69
N MET A 166 3.72 16.92 -12.00
CA MET A 166 4.63 17.46 -10.99
C MET A 166 3.86 18.41 -10.06
N LEU A 167 3.99 18.19 -8.75
CA LEU A 167 3.35 18.99 -7.70
C LEU A 167 4.35 19.95 -7.03
N ASN A 168 4.96 20.80 -7.81
CA ASN A 168 5.88 21.81 -7.32
C ASN A 168 5.25 23.20 -7.45
N TYR A 169 5.21 23.96 -6.36
CA TYR A 169 4.64 25.33 -6.36
C TYR A 169 5.35 26.29 -7.32
N SER A 170 6.66 26.07 -7.55
CA SER A 170 7.43 26.92 -8.49
C SER A 170 7.13 26.59 -9.95
N GLY A 171 6.52 25.44 -10.25
CA GLY A 171 6.36 24.92 -11.61
C GLY A 171 7.67 24.57 -12.31
N LYS A 172 8.81 24.63 -11.60
CA LYS A 172 10.15 24.31 -12.11
C LYS A 172 10.73 23.12 -11.36
N PRO A 173 11.44 22.21 -12.04
CA PRO A 173 12.19 21.15 -11.38
C PRO A 173 13.21 21.71 -10.39
N PHE A 174 13.50 20.95 -9.34
CA PHE A 174 14.65 21.20 -8.46
C PHE A 174 15.96 20.81 -9.17
N GLU A 175 17.07 21.36 -8.70
CA GLU A 175 18.41 21.08 -9.23
C GLU A 175 19.12 19.96 -8.46
N GLU A 176 18.71 19.72 -7.21
CA GLU A 176 19.29 18.73 -6.31
C GLU A 176 19.02 17.31 -6.82
N LYS A 177 20.10 16.63 -7.21
CA LYS A 177 20.04 15.25 -7.66
C LYS A 177 19.87 14.29 -6.47
N VAL A 178 18.99 13.32 -6.62
CA VAL A 178 18.77 12.27 -5.63
C VAL A 178 19.07 10.90 -6.25
N ALA A 179 19.88 10.10 -5.54
CA ALA A 179 20.17 8.72 -5.92
C ALA A 179 19.28 7.77 -5.12
N VAL A 180 18.61 6.85 -5.81
CA VAL A 180 17.88 5.73 -5.21
C VAL A 180 18.65 4.46 -5.52
N ILE A 181 18.99 3.68 -4.52
CA ILE A 181 19.81 2.47 -4.66
C ILE A 181 18.92 1.25 -4.41
N GLY A 182 18.61 0.54 -5.49
CA GLY A 182 17.66 -0.56 -5.57
C GLY A 182 16.34 -0.16 -6.22
N ALA A 183 15.95 -0.88 -7.28
CA ALA A 183 14.72 -0.68 -8.03
C ALA A 183 13.59 -1.64 -7.60
N GLY A 184 13.55 -2.03 -6.33
CA GLY A 184 12.41 -2.72 -5.73
C GLY A 184 11.25 -1.78 -5.38
N PRO A 185 10.13 -2.28 -4.82
CA PRO A 185 8.95 -1.47 -4.51
C PRO A 185 9.24 -0.21 -3.68
N ALA A 186 10.12 -0.29 -2.67
CA ALA A 186 10.49 0.85 -1.83
C ALA A 186 11.24 1.94 -2.63
N GLY A 187 12.26 1.53 -3.40
CA GLY A 187 13.06 2.48 -4.19
C GLY A 187 12.25 3.11 -5.31
N MET A 188 11.48 2.32 -6.04
CA MET A 188 10.60 2.84 -7.10
C MET A 188 9.51 3.77 -6.55
N SER A 189 8.96 3.48 -5.36
CA SER A 189 8.02 4.37 -4.69
C SER A 189 8.68 5.68 -4.29
N ALA A 190 9.89 5.65 -3.71
CA ALA A 190 10.64 6.86 -3.40
C ALA A 190 10.92 7.68 -4.67
N ALA A 191 11.36 7.03 -5.75
CA ALA A 191 11.62 7.67 -7.04
C ALA A 191 10.36 8.34 -7.61
N PHE A 192 9.20 7.67 -7.54
CA PHE A 192 7.92 8.21 -7.97
C PHE A 192 7.57 9.52 -7.22
N TYR A 193 7.60 9.50 -5.89
CA TYR A 193 7.23 10.68 -5.11
C TYR A 193 8.25 11.81 -5.21
N LEU A 194 9.54 11.50 -5.25
CA LEU A 194 10.58 12.50 -5.48
C LEU A 194 10.43 13.15 -6.86
N LYS A 195 10.16 12.35 -7.90
CA LYS A 195 9.92 12.88 -9.24
C LYS A 195 8.65 13.72 -9.31
N LYS A 196 7.59 13.28 -8.63
CA LYS A 196 6.35 14.07 -8.49
C LYS A 196 6.58 15.41 -7.77
N MET A 197 7.54 15.49 -6.84
CA MET A 197 7.97 16.74 -6.22
C MET A 197 8.84 17.60 -7.15
N GLY A 198 9.42 17.05 -8.20
CA GLY A 198 10.21 17.77 -9.19
C GLY A 198 11.71 17.53 -9.12
N TYR A 199 12.19 16.52 -8.39
CA TYR A 199 13.62 16.18 -8.32
C TYR A 199 14.13 15.45 -9.56
N PRO A 200 15.38 15.69 -9.99
CA PRO A 200 16.10 14.77 -10.85
C PRO A 200 16.46 13.50 -10.04
N VAL A 201 15.89 12.37 -10.44
CA VAL A 201 16.06 11.09 -9.72
C VAL A 201 16.72 10.07 -10.63
N THR A 202 17.78 9.45 -10.15
CA THR A 202 18.42 8.29 -10.77
C THR A 202 18.29 7.08 -9.86
N VAL A 203 17.74 5.99 -10.37
CA VAL A 203 17.64 4.71 -9.70
C VAL A 203 18.77 3.80 -10.19
N PHE A 204 19.63 3.37 -9.28
CA PHE A 204 20.71 2.40 -9.52
C PHE A 204 20.23 1.01 -9.14
N GLU A 205 20.32 0.07 -10.07
CA GLU A 205 19.88 -1.30 -9.88
C GLU A 205 20.95 -2.27 -10.38
N LYS A 206 21.34 -3.21 -9.54
CA LYS A 206 22.37 -4.20 -9.90
C LYS A 206 21.89 -5.22 -10.92
N GLU A 207 20.61 -5.52 -10.92
CA GLU A 207 20.03 -6.42 -11.91
C GLU A 207 19.85 -5.70 -13.25
N LYS A 208 19.78 -6.49 -14.33
CA LYS A 208 19.54 -5.95 -15.69
C LYS A 208 18.13 -5.37 -15.87
N ARG A 209 17.19 -5.71 -14.97
CA ARG A 209 15.79 -5.29 -15.02
C ARG A 209 15.37 -4.72 -13.68
N PRO A 210 14.65 -3.60 -13.65
CA PRO A 210 14.10 -3.06 -12.42
C PRO A 210 12.90 -3.90 -11.96
N GLY A 211 12.54 -3.81 -10.68
CA GLY A 211 11.40 -4.49 -10.09
C GLY A 211 11.73 -5.21 -8.77
N GLY A 212 13.02 -5.49 -8.52
CA GLY A 212 13.45 -6.20 -7.30
C GLY A 212 12.74 -7.54 -7.14
N MET A 213 12.22 -7.83 -5.95
CA MET A 213 11.53 -9.10 -5.67
C MET A 213 10.22 -9.29 -6.46
N LEU A 214 9.58 -8.23 -6.95
CA LEU A 214 8.43 -8.36 -7.86
C LEU A 214 8.83 -9.05 -9.16
N MET A 215 10.02 -8.71 -9.68
CA MET A 215 10.54 -9.28 -10.91
C MET A 215 11.24 -10.61 -10.69
N ASN A 216 12.06 -10.70 -9.62
CA ASN A 216 12.99 -11.81 -9.40
C ASN A 216 12.41 -12.92 -8.49
N GLY A 217 11.52 -12.56 -7.54
CA GLY A 217 11.04 -13.49 -6.52
C GLY A 217 9.62 -13.99 -6.77
N ILE A 218 8.69 -13.09 -7.14
CA ILE A 218 7.28 -13.48 -7.30
C ILE A 218 7.08 -14.18 -8.65
N PRO A 219 6.49 -15.39 -8.67
CA PRO A 219 6.26 -16.11 -9.92
C PRO A 219 5.26 -15.43 -10.84
N SER A 220 5.41 -15.63 -12.15
CA SER A 220 4.56 -14.99 -13.17
C SER A 220 3.09 -15.41 -13.07
N PHE A 221 2.78 -16.61 -12.57
CA PHE A 221 1.39 -17.05 -12.34
C PHE A 221 0.68 -16.31 -11.19
N ARG A 222 1.42 -15.52 -10.39
CA ARG A 222 0.85 -14.59 -9.38
C ARG A 222 0.91 -13.14 -9.82
N LEU A 223 2.00 -12.76 -10.50
CA LEU A 223 2.24 -11.41 -10.97
C LEU A 223 2.98 -11.45 -12.31
N GLU A 224 2.24 -11.28 -13.38
CA GLU A 224 2.81 -11.29 -14.74
C GLU A 224 3.81 -10.15 -14.91
N LYS A 225 4.90 -10.41 -15.62
CA LYS A 225 6.03 -9.48 -15.73
C LYS A 225 5.70 -8.24 -16.56
N ASP A 226 4.76 -8.33 -17.48
CA ASP A 226 4.24 -7.21 -18.25
C ASP A 226 3.48 -6.20 -17.38
N VAL A 227 2.75 -6.67 -16.35
CA VAL A 227 2.10 -5.80 -15.35
C VAL A 227 3.15 -4.96 -14.61
N ILE A 228 4.26 -5.58 -14.19
CA ILE A 228 5.34 -4.87 -13.51
C ILE A 228 5.98 -3.84 -14.44
N ASN A 229 6.29 -4.24 -15.67
CA ASN A 229 6.91 -3.37 -16.67
C ASN A 229 6.00 -2.17 -16.99
N ALA A 230 4.70 -2.39 -17.18
CA ALA A 230 3.75 -1.34 -17.46
C ALA A 230 3.66 -0.30 -16.32
N GLU A 231 3.74 -0.72 -15.06
CA GLU A 231 3.79 0.20 -13.92
C GLU A 231 5.13 0.96 -13.84
N ILE A 232 6.26 0.32 -14.20
CA ILE A 232 7.58 0.96 -14.25
C ILE A 232 7.65 1.98 -15.39
N ASP A 233 6.99 1.72 -16.52
CA ASP A 233 6.97 2.64 -17.65
C ASP A 233 6.36 3.99 -17.29
N VAL A 234 5.41 4.04 -16.38
CA VAL A 234 4.90 5.32 -15.83
C VAL A 234 6.03 6.13 -15.17
N LEU A 235 6.94 5.49 -14.42
CA LEU A 235 8.09 6.18 -13.81
C LEU A 235 9.07 6.68 -14.89
N ARG A 236 9.29 5.90 -15.95
CA ARG A 236 10.12 6.30 -17.09
C ARG A 236 9.53 7.51 -17.80
N GLU A 237 8.23 7.49 -18.06
CA GLU A 237 7.53 8.63 -18.67
C GLU A 237 7.50 9.88 -17.77
N MET A 238 7.49 9.72 -16.44
CA MET A 238 7.71 10.81 -15.50
C MET A 238 9.15 11.36 -15.57
N GLY A 239 10.07 10.66 -16.24
CA GLY A 239 11.48 11.04 -16.39
C GLY A 239 12.37 10.57 -15.24
N VAL A 240 12.05 9.46 -14.60
CA VAL A 240 12.99 8.75 -13.70
C VAL A 240 14.04 8.05 -14.54
N GLU A 241 15.32 8.30 -14.27
CA GLU A 241 16.44 7.62 -14.91
C GLU A 241 16.70 6.28 -14.19
N PHE A 242 16.72 5.17 -14.96
CA PHE A 242 17.11 3.85 -14.43
C PHE A 242 18.47 3.44 -14.98
N ARG A 243 19.43 3.20 -14.10
CA ARG A 243 20.76 2.63 -14.40
C ARG A 243 20.80 1.20 -13.90
N CYS A 244 20.37 0.28 -14.73
CA CYS A 244 20.37 -1.14 -14.44
C CYS A 244 21.71 -1.79 -14.81
N GLY A 245 22.08 -2.89 -14.12
CA GLY A 245 23.38 -3.54 -14.25
C GLY A 245 24.52 -2.75 -13.58
N VAL A 246 24.20 -1.91 -12.61
CA VAL A 246 25.17 -1.11 -11.83
C VAL A 246 25.01 -1.45 -10.36
N GLU A 247 26.01 -2.08 -9.76
CA GLU A 247 26.08 -2.39 -8.34
C GLU A 247 26.82 -1.28 -7.59
N VAL A 248 26.08 -0.49 -6.82
CA VAL A 248 26.69 0.56 -5.99
C VAL A 248 27.47 -0.10 -4.85
N GLY A 249 28.71 0.32 -4.67
CA GLY A 249 29.71 -0.31 -3.80
C GLY A 249 30.77 -1.07 -4.59
N GLU A 250 30.42 -1.63 -5.75
CA GLU A 250 31.36 -2.35 -6.63
C GLU A 250 31.70 -1.52 -7.88
N ASP A 251 30.71 -1.19 -8.72
CA ASP A 251 30.92 -0.44 -9.97
C ASP A 251 31.07 1.07 -9.71
N ILE A 252 30.39 1.59 -8.71
CA ILE A 252 30.43 2.99 -8.30
C ILE A 252 30.15 3.11 -6.80
N THR A 253 30.92 3.94 -6.09
CA THR A 253 30.74 4.15 -4.65
C THR A 253 29.80 5.32 -4.35
N ILE A 254 29.22 5.36 -3.12
CA ILE A 254 28.45 6.52 -2.64
C ILE A 254 29.31 7.79 -2.67
N ALA A 255 30.61 7.70 -2.35
CA ALA A 255 31.54 8.83 -2.39
C ALA A 255 31.65 9.40 -3.81
N GLN A 256 31.82 8.57 -4.81
CA GLN A 256 31.85 9.00 -6.22
C GLN A 256 30.52 9.58 -6.69
N LEU A 257 29.40 9.06 -6.20
CA LEU A 257 28.08 9.64 -6.50
C LEU A 257 27.93 11.05 -5.86
N ARG A 258 28.46 11.27 -4.64
CA ARG A 258 28.52 12.61 -4.03
C ARG A 258 29.33 13.58 -4.89
N GLU A 259 30.49 13.14 -5.43
CA GLU A 259 31.31 13.92 -6.37
C GLU A 259 30.56 14.26 -7.66
N GLN A 260 29.66 13.38 -8.15
CA GLN A 260 28.78 13.62 -9.28
C GLN A 260 27.62 14.56 -8.97
N GLY A 261 27.52 15.07 -7.75
CA GLY A 261 26.55 16.08 -7.33
C GLY A 261 25.24 15.52 -6.77
N TYR A 262 25.16 14.22 -6.45
CA TYR A 262 24.02 13.70 -5.71
C TYR A 262 24.03 14.21 -4.28
N LYS A 263 22.88 14.73 -3.82
CA LYS A 263 22.73 15.41 -2.52
C LYS A 263 22.12 14.54 -1.43
N ALA A 264 21.40 13.49 -1.82
CA ALA A 264 20.80 12.53 -0.90
C ALA A 264 20.68 11.15 -1.55
N PHE A 265 20.65 10.12 -0.70
CA PHE A 265 20.64 8.72 -1.09
C PHE A 265 19.50 8.00 -0.38
N TYR A 266 18.72 7.22 -1.12
CA TYR A 266 17.70 6.35 -0.56
C TYR A 266 18.07 4.88 -0.79
N ILE A 267 18.43 4.18 0.29
CA ILE A 267 18.86 2.78 0.24
C ILE A 267 17.64 1.88 0.33
N ALA A 268 17.39 1.09 -0.72
CA ALA A 268 16.22 0.23 -0.87
C ALA A 268 16.57 -1.11 -1.55
N ILE A 269 17.70 -1.72 -1.17
CA ILE A 269 18.20 -2.95 -1.81
C ILE A 269 17.42 -4.23 -1.43
N GLY A 270 16.50 -4.14 -0.46
CA GLY A 270 15.67 -5.25 -0.03
C GLY A 270 16.44 -6.37 0.70
N ALA A 271 15.86 -7.57 0.72
CA ALA A 271 16.44 -8.78 1.33
C ALA A 271 16.39 -9.92 0.29
N GLN A 272 17.40 -10.00 -0.56
CA GLN A 272 17.42 -10.90 -1.72
C GLN A 272 18.24 -12.18 -1.52
N GLY A 273 18.84 -12.38 -0.37
CA GLY A 273 19.55 -13.60 -0.02
C GLY A 273 18.62 -14.62 0.66
N GLY A 274 18.73 -15.89 0.35
CA GLY A 274 18.09 -16.94 1.12
C GLY A 274 18.81 -17.19 2.44
N ARG A 275 18.14 -17.89 3.36
CA ARG A 275 18.75 -18.41 4.60
C ARG A 275 18.91 -19.91 4.51
N MET A 276 20.01 -20.40 5.10
CA MET A 276 20.29 -21.81 5.27
C MET A 276 19.85 -22.28 6.66
N THR A 277 19.56 -23.57 6.80
CA THR A 277 19.10 -24.15 8.06
C THR A 277 20.22 -24.43 9.04
N GLY A 278 21.44 -24.65 8.54
CA GLY A 278 22.59 -25.09 9.32
C GLY A 278 22.58 -26.60 9.61
N VAL A 279 21.74 -27.39 8.95
CA VAL A 279 21.72 -28.84 9.13
C VAL A 279 22.77 -29.53 8.25
N PRO A 280 23.29 -30.72 8.66
CA PRO A 280 24.22 -31.48 7.85
C PRO A 280 23.67 -31.78 6.46
N GLY A 281 24.52 -31.72 5.42
CA GLY A 281 24.18 -32.05 4.04
C GLY A 281 23.53 -30.92 3.22
N GLU A 282 23.36 -29.72 3.76
CA GLU A 282 22.73 -28.62 3.02
C GLU A 282 23.62 -27.97 1.94
N ASP A 283 24.90 -28.35 1.87
CA ASP A 283 25.86 -27.97 0.82
C ASP A 283 25.85 -28.93 -0.40
N ALA A 284 25.02 -29.95 -0.36
CA ALA A 284 24.93 -30.97 -1.42
C ALA A 284 24.33 -30.43 -2.72
N VAL A 285 24.70 -31.06 -3.83
CA VAL A 285 24.07 -30.84 -5.13
C VAL A 285 22.60 -31.26 -5.07
N GLY A 286 21.70 -30.36 -5.42
CA GLY A 286 20.25 -30.51 -5.31
C GLY A 286 19.66 -29.76 -4.12
N VAL A 287 20.47 -29.06 -3.30
CA VAL A 287 20.01 -28.12 -2.28
C VAL A 287 20.18 -26.71 -2.78
N GLU A 288 19.13 -25.90 -2.71
CA GLU A 288 19.15 -24.50 -3.12
C GLU A 288 18.21 -23.68 -2.21
N THR A 289 18.49 -22.38 -2.02
CA THR A 289 17.52 -21.53 -1.35
C THR A 289 16.33 -21.23 -2.26
N GLY A 290 15.12 -21.17 -1.71
CA GLY A 290 13.92 -20.88 -2.48
C GLY A 290 13.98 -19.55 -3.23
N VAL A 291 14.64 -18.54 -2.64
CA VAL A 291 14.80 -17.23 -3.27
C VAL A 291 15.71 -17.31 -4.51
N ASP A 292 16.82 -18.01 -4.43
CA ASP A 292 17.74 -18.20 -5.56
C ASP A 292 17.07 -19.05 -6.67
N PHE A 293 16.33 -20.09 -6.27
CA PHE A 293 15.52 -20.89 -7.21
C PHE A 293 14.49 -20.03 -7.96
N LEU A 294 13.66 -19.27 -7.23
CA LEU A 294 12.66 -18.37 -7.85
C LEU A 294 13.31 -17.34 -8.77
N ARG A 295 14.43 -16.75 -8.34
CA ARG A 295 15.18 -15.80 -9.17
C ARG A 295 15.65 -16.45 -10.46
N ARG A 296 16.22 -17.64 -10.39
CA ARG A 296 16.70 -18.39 -11.55
C ARG A 296 15.57 -18.71 -12.53
N VAL A 297 14.40 -19.13 -12.01
CA VAL A 297 13.21 -19.41 -12.85
C VAL A 297 12.68 -18.12 -13.46
N ASN A 298 12.43 -17.06 -12.66
CA ASN A 298 11.85 -15.81 -13.16
C ASN A 298 12.74 -15.08 -14.19
N LEU A 299 14.06 -15.30 -14.16
CA LEU A 299 14.98 -14.76 -15.16
C LEU A 299 15.06 -15.62 -16.43
N ASN A 300 14.68 -16.91 -16.34
CA ASN A 300 14.74 -17.85 -17.45
C ASN A 300 13.68 -18.96 -17.29
N GLU A 301 12.40 -18.60 -17.37
CA GLU A 301 11.27 -19.50 -17.11
C GLU A 301 11.30 -20.81 -17.92
N GLU A 302 11.67 -20.73 -19.20
CA GLU A 302 11.68 -21.90 -20.09
C GLU A 302 12.94 -22.77 -19.95
N GLY A 303 14.03 -22.18 -19.41
CA GLY A 303 15.35 -22.85 -19.33
C GLY A 303 15.58 -23.65 -18.05
N VAL A 304 14.79 -23.42 -17.00
CA VAL A 304 14.94 -24.13 -15.74
C VAL A 304 14.02 -25.34 -15.69
N LYS A 305 14.62 -26.52 -15.56
CA LYS A 305 13.87 -27.77 -15.42
C LYS A 305 14.35 -28.54 -14.21
N LEU A 306 13.41 -28.92 -13.36
CA LEU A 306 13.63 -29.88 -12.30
C LEU A 306 13.21 -31.27 -12.77
N SER A 307 13.70 -32.29 -12.09
CA SER A 307 13.31 -33.66 -12.32
C SER A 307 13.25 -34.39 -10.99
N GLY A 308 12.40 -35.41 -10.92
CA GLY A 308 12.23 -36.18 -9.70
C GLY A 308 11.40 -35.50 -8.63
N LYS A 309 11.61 -35.83 -7.37
CA LYS A 309 10.84 -35.36 -6.22
C LYS A 309 11.50 -34.17 -5.57
N THR A 310 10.71 -33.16 -5.27
CA THR A 310 11.17 -31.94 -4.60
C THR A 310 10.55 -31.81 -3.21
N VAL A 311 11.39 -31.56 -2.23
CA VAL A 311 10.99 -31.17 -0.87
C VAL A 311 11.22 -29.70 -0.69
N VAL A 312 10.19 -28.95 -0.25
CA VAL A 312 10.27 -27.53 0.10
C VAL A 312 10.19 -27.37 1.62
N ILE A 313 11.16 -26.70 2.22
CA ILE A 313 11.21 -26.49 3.67
C ILE A 313 10.87 -25.04 3.98
N GLY A 314 9.72 -24.82 4.62
CA GLY A 314 9.21 -23.53 5.03
C GLY A 314 7.68 -23.45 5.01
N GLY A 315 7.09 -22.54 5.81
CA GLY A 315 5.65 -22.40 5.98
C GLY A 315 5.08 -21.02 5.57
N GLY A 316 5.88 -20.15 4.95
CA GLY A 316 5.42 -18.83 4.49
C GLY A 316 5.02 -18.80 3.02
N ASN A 317 4.46 -17.68 2.55
CA ASN A 317 4.03 -17.50 1.15
C ASN A 317 5.15 -17.78 0.13
N VAL A 318 6.42 -17.47 0.48
CA VAL A 318 7.56 -17.79 -0.38
C VAL A 318 7.72 -19.30 -0.57
N ALA A 319 7.47 -20.10 0.47
CA ALA A 319 7.54 -21.56 0.36
C ALA A 319 6.43 -22.10 -0.57
N VAL A 320 5.22 -21.52 -0.49
CA VAL A 320 4.11 -21.85 -1.40
C VAL A 320 4.48 -21.49 -2.84
N ASP A 321 5.03 -20.29 -3.08
CA ASP A 321 5.49 -19.86 -4.40
C ASP A 321 6.58 -20.81 -4.97
N VAL A 322 7.53 -21.21 -4.12
CA VAL A 322 8.60 -22.15 -4.47
C VAL A 322 8.04 -23.51 -4.84
N ALA A 323 7.12 -24.06 -4.04
CA ALA A 323 6.52 -25.37 -4.28
C ALA A 323 5.71 -25.40 -5.59
N ARG A 324 4.87 -24.39 -5.80
CA ARG A 324 4.08 -24.25 -7.04
C ARG A 324 4.97 -24.01 -8.26
N THR A 325 6.09 -23.30 -8.11
CA THR A 325 7.09 -23.12 -9.17
C THR A 325 7.84 -24.41 -9.48
N ALA A 326 8.22 -25.18 -8.44
CA ALA A 326 8.89 -26.48 -8.63
C ALA A 326 8.03 -27.45 -9.44
N LEU A 327 6.72 -27.49 -9.17
CA LEU A 327 5.77 -28.29 -9.94
C LEU A 327 5.78 -27.87 -11.44
N ARG A 328 5.70 -26.57 -11.71
CA ARG A 328 5.69 -26.00 -13.07
C ARG A 328 7.00 -26.20 -13.82
N THR A 329 8.11 -26.31 -13.11
CA THR A 329 9.43 -26.56 -13.72
C THR A 329 9.73 -28.04 -13.95
N GLY A 330 8.80 -28.96 -13.61
CA GLY A 330 8.86 -30.38 -13.99
C GLY A 330 9.14 -31.36 -12.87
N SER A 331 9.07 -30.95 -11.59
CA SER A 331 9.09 -31.88 -10.48
C SER A 331 7.92 -32.87 -10.59
N SER A 332 8.19 -34.14 -10.44
CA SER A 332 7.16 -35.21 -10.53
C SER A 332 6.26 -35.26 -9.28
N ASP A 333 6.79 -34.82 -8.14
CA ASP A 333 6.11 -34.79 -6.85
C ASP A 333 6.70 -33.68 -6.00
N VAL A 334 5.86 -32.86 -5.36
CA VAL A 334 6.28 -31.72 -4.52
C VAL A 334 5.62 -31.81 -3.16
N SER A 335 6.43 -31.83 -2.12
CA SER A 335 5.97 -31.83 -0.72
C SER A 335 6.55 -30.66 0.04
N MET A 336 5.71 -29.98 0.80
CA MET A 336 6.10 -28.89 1.71
C MET A 336 6.19 -29.42 3.14
N PHE A 337 7.20 -28.94 3.88
CA PHE A 337 7.40 -29.24 5.30
C PHE A 337 7.62 -27.95 6.07
N CYS A 338 6.89 -27.73 7.17
CA CYS A 338 7.05 -26.55 8.01
C CYS A 338 6.93 -26.87 9.50
N LEU A 339 7.51 -26.01 10.32
CA LEU A 339 7.50 -26.14 11.79
C LEU A 339 6.12 -25.94 12.38
N GLU A 340 5.33 -25.07 11.77
CA GLU A 340 4.05 -24.61 12.25
C GLU A 340 2.97 -25.69 12.05
N SER A 341 2.00 -25.72 12.96
CA SER A 341 0.72 -26.38 12.72
C SER A 341 -0.11 -25.61 11.70
N ARG A 342 -1.13 -26.22 11.13
CA ARG A 342 -1.95 -25.62 10.06
C ARG A 342 -2.57 -24.29 10.46
N ASP A 343 -3.02 -24.16 11.70
CA ASP A 343 -3.72 -23.01 12.27
C ASP A 343 -2.83 -21.79 12.54
N ILE A 344 -1.50 -22.00 12.64
CA ILE A 344 -0.51 -20.91 12.85
C ILE A 344 0.48 -20.77 11.71
N MET A 345 0.23 -21.44 10.60
CA MET A 345 1.08 -21.36 9.41
C MET A 345 1.06 -19.92 8.86
N PRO A 346 2.23 -19.28 8.59
CA PRO A 346 2.27 -17.87 8.19
C PRO A 346 1.86 -17.61 6.74
N ALA A 347 1.73 -18.64 5.90
CA ALA A 347 1.21 -18.49 4.55
C ALA A 347 -0.30 -18.20 4.57
N ALA A 348 -0.78 -17.42 3.59
CA ALA A 348 -2.19 -17.12 3.43
C ALA A 348 -2.99 -18.39 3.08
N ASP A 349 -4.14 -18.58 3.72
CA ASP A 349 -4.95 -19.80 3.57
C ASP A 349 -5.38 -20.06 2.12
N ASP A 350 -5.71 -19.02 1.37
CA ASP A 350 -6.07 -19.12 -0.04
C ASP A 350 -4.89 -19.58 -0.91
N GLU A 351 -3.66 -19.11 -0.64
CA GLU A 351 -2.47 -19.54 -1.35
C GLU A 351 -2.10 -21.01 -1.05
N VAL A 352 -2.30 -21.44 0.20
CA VAL A 352 -2.07 -22.84 0.58
C VAL A 352 -3.13 -23.75 -0.04
N ALA A 353 -4.40 -23.31 -0.07
CA ALA A 353 -5.48 -24.07 -0.73
C ALA A 353 -5.20 -24.24 -2.23
N GLU A 354 -4.77 -23.18 -2.93
CA GLU A 354 -4.38 -23.28 -4.34
C GLU A 354 -3.22 -24.27 -4.56
N ALA A 355 -2.24 -24.32 -3.65
CA ALA A 355 -1.14 -25.29 -3.73
C ALA A 355 -1.62 -26.74 -3.55
N GLU A 356 -2.53 -26.98 -2.59
CA GLU A 356 -3.14 -28.28 -2.33
C GLU A 356 -4.02 -28.74 -3.53
N GLU A 357 -4.77 -27.82 -4.15
CA GLU A 357 -5.54 -28.10 -5.38
C GLU A 357 -4.63 -28.47 -6.57
N GLU A 358 -3.43 -27.89 -6.64
CA GLU A 358 -2.40 -28.25 -7.61
C GLU A 358 -1.74 -29.60 -7.31
N GLY A 359 -2.03 -30.21 -6.14
CA GLY A 359 -1.55 -31.53 -5.75
C GLY A 359 -0.28 -31.53 -4.89
N ILE A 360 0.09 -30.37 -4.34
CA ILE A 360 1.21 -30.24 -3.40
C ILE A 360 0.76 -30.72 -2.03
N VAL A 361 1.57 -31.59 -1.40
CA VAL A 361 1.28 -32.13 -0.06
C VAL A 361 1.93 -31.22 0.99
N VAL A 362 1.13 -30.67 1.91
CA VAL A 362 1.62 -29.82 2.99
C VAL A 362 1.71 -30.63 4.29
N ASN A 363 2.92 -30.77 4.82
CA ASN A 363 3.22 -31.47 6.06
C ASN A 363 3.58 -30.50 7.18
N ASN A 364 2.65 -30.30 8.08
CA ASN A 364 2.80 -29.40 9.22
C ASN A 364 3.50 -30.08 10.40
N SER A 365 4.15 -29.26 11.25
CA SER A 365 4.81 -29.69 12.50
C SER A 365 6.02 -30.60 12.29
N TRP A 366 6.83 -30.30 11.27
CA TRP A 366 8.08 -31.02 10.98
C TRP A 366 9.23 -30.02 10.75
N GLY A 367 10.37 -30.26 11.41
CA GLY A 367 11.62 -29.52 11.20
C GLY A 367 12.72 -30.37 10.62
N PRO A 368 13.61 -29.86 9.77
CA PRO A 368 14.72 -30.61 9.22
C PRO A 368 15.73 -30.98 10.31
N LYS A 369 16.24 -32.20 10.26
CA LYS A 369 17.33 -32.72 11.10
C LYS A 369 18.62 -32.82 10.32
N GLU A 370 18.57 -33.45 9.17
CA GLU A 370 19.71 -33.64 8.27
C GLU A 370 19.24 -33.92 6.84
N ILE A 371 20.09 -33.64 5.86
CA ILE A 371 19.90 -33.98 4.45
C ILE A 371 20.85 -35.15 4.13
N LEU A 372 20.28 -36.28 3.72
CA LEU A 372 21.04 -37.44 3.35
C LEU A 372 21.58 -37.29 1.92
N THR A 373 22.82 -37.67 1.73
CA THR A 373 23.49 -37.51 0.43
C THR A 373 24.21 -38.80 0.02
N GLU A 374 24.23 -39.07 -1.27
CA GLU A 374 25.06 -40.10 -1.89
C GLU A 374 25.87 -39.49 -3.03
N ASN A 375 27.18 -39.71 -3.02
CA ASN A 375 28.10 -39.10 -3.99
C ASN A 375 27.97 -37.55 -4.10
N GLY A 376 27.70 -36.87 -2.98
CA GLY A 376 27.53 -35.42 -2.94
C GLY A 376 26.19 -34.88 -3.50
N LYS A 377 25.22 -35.77 -3.77
CA LYS A 377 23.88 -35.40 -4.22
C LYS A 377 22.83 -35.78 -3.17
N VAL A 378 21.78 -34.99 -3.10
CA VAL A 378 20.63 -35.26 -2.23
C VAL A 378 19.95 -36.57 -2.59
N THR A 379 19.58 -37.36 -1.56
CA THR A 379 18.77 -38.57 -1.70
C THR A 379 17.54 -38.60 -0.81
N ALA A 380 17.58 -37.91 0.34
CA ALA A 380 16.43 -37.76 1.24
C ALA A 380 16.66 -36.62 2.25
N VAL A 381 15.58 -36.23 2.91
CA VAL A 381 15.62 -35.35 4.11
C VAL A 381 15.08 -36.15 5.29
N VAL A 382 15.79 -36.09 6.41
CA VAL A 382 15.29 -36.56 7.70
C VAL A 382 14.69 -35.38 8.46
N PHE A 383 13.43 -35.52 8.81
CA PHE A 383 12.69 -34.55 9.65
C PHE A 383 12.50 -35.09 11.06
N LYS A 384 12.36 -34.19 12.01
CA LYS A 384 11.97 -34.43 13.39
C LYS A 384 10.67 -33.70 13.70
N LYS A 385 9.83 -34.29 14.54
CA LYS A 385 8.53 -33.72 14.89
C LYS A 385 8.71 -32.42 15.66
N CYS A 386 8.05 -31.37 15.21
CA CYS A 386 7.98 -30.10 15.93
C CYS A 386 6.78 -30.11 16.88
N ILE A 387 7.04 -29.98 18.19
CA ILE A 387 6.00 -29.97 19.24
C ILE A 387 5.42 -28.57 19.39
N SER A 388 6.29 -27.55 19.35
CA SER A 388 5.90 -26.14 19.42
C SER A 388 6.93 -25.24 18.75
N VAL A 389 6.46 -24.17 18.09
CA VAL A 389 7.33 -23.18 17.39
C VAL A 389 7.73 -22.03 18.30
N LEU A 390 6.85 -21.69 19.25
CA LEU A 390 7.01 -20.52 20.12
C LEU A 390 7.20 -20.96 21.57
N ASP A 391 7.97 -20.17 22.32
CA ASP A 391 8.07 -20.29 23.78
C ASP A 391 6.85 -19.65 24.49
N GLU A 392 6.82 -19.69 25.82
CA GLU A 392 5.79 -19.11 26.67
C GLU A 392 5.65 -17.58 26.50
N ASN A 393 6.70 -16.91 26.02
CA ASN A 393 6.74 -15.48 25.75
C ASN A 393 6.43 -15.14 24.27
N LYS A 394 5.91 -16.11 23.50
CA LYS A 394 5.62 -15.98 22.06
C LYS A 394 6.86 -15.63 21.22
N ARG A 395 8.05 -16.04 21.63
CA ARG A 395 9.28 -15.90 20.87
C ARG A 395 9.57 -17.18 20.12
N PHE A 396 10.14 -17.07 18.93
CA PHE A 396 10.56 -18.22 18.12
C PHE A 396 11.62 -19.04 18.86
N ALA A 397 11.23 -20.24 19.30
CA ALA A 397 12.06 -21.19 20.03
C ALA A 397 11.50 -22.61 19.83
N PRO A 398 11.69 -23.20 18.64
CA PRO A 398 11.07 -24.47 18.31
C PRO A 398 11.55 -25.62 19.21
N LYS A 399 10.61 -26.42 19.71
CA LYS A 399 10.86 -27.64 20.49
C LYS A 399 10.53 -28.87 19.65
N TYR A 400 11.35 -29.88 19.74
CA TYR A 400 11.24 -31.09 18.91
C TYR A 400 11.11 -32.34 19.77
N ASP A 401 10.44 -33.35 19.22
CA ASP A 401 10.59 -34.75 19.61
C ASP A 401 11.72 -35.34 18.77
N GLU A 402 12.83 -35.64 19.42
CA GLU A 402 14.03 -36.17 18.74
C GLU A 402 13.90 -37.66 18.41
N GLU A 403 12.88 -38.35 18.95
CA GLU A 403 12.63 -39.79 18.69
C GLU A 403 11.65 -39.99 17.53
N GLU A 404 10.72 -39.03 17.30
CA GLU A 404 9.77 -39.09 16.18
C GLU A 404 10.41 -38.51 14.92
N LEU A 405 10.96 -39.41 14.09
CA LEU A 405 11.66 -39.06 12.86
C LEU A 405 10.88 -39.51 11.63
N LEU A 406 10.98 -38.70 10.56
CA LEU A 406 10.41 -39.01 9.25
C LEU A 406 11.48 -38.84 8.16
N THR A 407 11.78 -39.88 7.41
CA THR A 407 12.69 -39.83 6.27
C THR A 407 11.91 -39.73 4.98
N VAL A 408 12.15 -38.66 4.20
CA VAL A 408 11.46 -38.36 2.95
C VAL A 408 12.46 -38.42 1.78
N PRO A 409 12.36 -39.42 0.89
CA PRO A 409 13.20 -39.49 -0.30
C PRO A 409 12.90 -38.34 -1.26
N CYS A 410 13.96 -37.67 -1.75
CA CYS A 410 13.84 -36.58 -2.72
C CYS A 410 15.13 -36.39 -3.53
N ASP A 411 15.00 -35.74 -4.67
CA ASP A 411 16.09 -35.38 -5.57
C ASP A 411 16.50 -33.91 -5.44
N GLN A 412 15.61 -33.07 -4.89
CA GLN A 412 15.80 -31.62 -4.72
C GLN A 412 15.28 -31.20 -3.35
N VAL A 413 15.99 -30.24 -2.72
CA VAL A 413 15.56 -29.57 -1.49
C VAL A 413 15.62 -28.05 -1.69
N LEU A 414 14.49 -27.38 -1.49
CA LEU A 414 14.36 -25.93 -1.66
C LEU A 414 14.07 -25.29 -0.29
N LEU A 415 15.04 -24.52 0.22
CA LEU A 415 14.99 -23.92 1.56
C LEU A 415 14.28 -22.57 1.52
N SER A 416 13.11 -22.45 2.12
CA SER A 416 12.28 -21.24 2.14
C SER A 416 12.01 -20.73 3.56
N ILE A 417 13.06 -20.71 4.40
CA ILE A 417 13.01 -20.40 5.84
C ILE A 417 13.34 -18.94 6.18
N GLY A 418 13.18 -18.05 5.25
CA GLY A 418 13.41 -16.62 5.40
C GLY A 418 14.46 -16.06 4.46
N GLN A 419 14.64 -14.75 4.56
CA GLN A 419 15.51 -13.99 3.68
C GLN A 419 16.60 -13.26 4.46
N SER A 420 17.67 -12.87 3.77
CA SER A 420 18.81 -12.12 4.31
C SER A 420 19.17 -10.98 3.38
N ILE A 421 19.83 -9.96 3.95
CA ILE A 421 20.29 -8.80 3.20
C ILE A 421 21.75 -9.04 2.80
N LYS A 422 22.07 -8.86 1.52
CA LYS A 422 23.44 -8.92 1.02
C LYS A 422 23.97 -7.49 0.83
N TRP A 423 24.79 -7.02 1.75
CA TRP A 423 25.26 -5.64 1.76
C TRP A 423 26.43 -5.37 0.80
N GLY A 424 27.32 -6.36 0.58
CA GLY A 424 28.55 -6.15 -0.18
C GLY A 424 29.34 -4.94 0.35
N ALA A 425 29.94 -4.17 -0.54
CA ALA A 425 30.71 -2.96 -0.22
C ALA A 425 29.85 -1.66 -0.24
N LEU A 426 28.52 -1.76 -0.41
CA LEU A 426 27.62 -0.60 -0.59
C LEU A 426 27.84 0.54 0.41
N LEU A 427 27.99 0.21 1.68
CA LEU A 427 28.05 1.19 2.78
C LEU A 427 29.46 1.40 3.34
N GLU A 428 30.48 0.87 2.67
CA GLU A 428 31.86 1.10 3.07
C GLU A 428 32.20 2.58 3.06
N GLY A 429 32.93 3.03 4.09
CA GLY A 429 33.30 4.43 4.28
C GLY A 429 32.18 5.36 4.75
N THR A 430 31.01 4.82 5.09
CA THR A 430 29.89 5.59 5.68
C THR A 430 29.79 5.37 7.20
N LYS A 431 29.02 6.22 7.89
CA LYS A 431 28.73 6.10 9.34
C LYS A 431 27.44 5.31 9.63
N VAL A 432 26.91 4.61 8.63
CA VAL A 432 25.67 3.85 8.78
C VAL A 432 25.84 2.72 9.78
N GLU A 433 24.88 2.55 10.67
CA GLU A 433 24.84 1.50 11.70
C GLU A 433 23.85 0.41 11.35
N PHE A 434 24.10 -0.80 11.89
CA PHE A 434 23.25 -1.96 11.71
C PHE A 434 22.61 -2.40 13.03
N ASN A 435 21.43 -2.96 12.92
CA ASN A 435 20.78 -3.69 14.00
C ASN A 435 21.36 -5.12 14.10
N PRO A 436 21.20 -5.82 15.25
CA PRO A 436 21.70 -7.19 15.42
C PRO A 436 21.19 -8.21 14.39
N ASN A 437 20.05 -7.95 13.78
CA ASN A 437 19.45 -8.80 12.72
C ASN A 437 19.97 -8.46 11.31
N GLY A 438 20.96 -7.57 11.18
CA GLY A 438 21.56 -7.16 9.92
C GLY A 438 20.77 -6.12 9.12
N THR A 439 19.66 -5.59 9.64
CA THR A 439 18.93 -4.47 9.01
C THR A 439 19.59 -3.14 9.34
N LEU A 440 19.34 -2.10 8.53
CA LEU A 440 19.84 -0.74 8.81
C LEU A 440 19.17 -0.15 10.05
N LYS A 441 19.97 0.56 10.84
CA LYS A 441 19.47 1.38 11.93
C LYS A 441 19.16 2.78 11.39
N ALA A 442 17.92 3.19 11.52
CA ALA A 442 17.45 4.51 11.09
C ALA A 442 16.38 5.05 12.04
N ASP A 443 16.19 6.35 12.02
CA ASP A 443 15.11 6.99 12.77
C ASP A 443 13.73 6.57 12.22
N PRO A 444 12.80 6.10 13.06
CA PRO A 444 11.53 5.53 12.61
C PRO A 444 10.53 6.56 12.05
N VAL A 445 10.80 7.85 12.24
CA VAL A 445 9.96 8.95 11.73
C VAL A 445 10.52 9.52 10.43
N THR A 446 11.85 9.70 10.39
CA THR A 446 12.52 10.36 9.27
C THR A 446 13.15 9.38 8.28
N TYR A 447 13.31 8.12 8.65
CA TYR A 447 14.02 7.10 7.85
C TYR A 447 15.50 7.46 7.59
N GLN A 448 16.05 8.44 8.32
CA GLN A 448 17.43 8.88 8.23
C GLN A 448 18.34 7.96 9.02
N THR A 449 19.48 7.61 8.46
CA THR A 449 20.52 6.82 9.13
C THR A 449 21.47 7.73 9.95
N ALA A 450 22.51 7.16 10.55
CA ALA A 450 23.57 7.94 11.20
C ALA A 450 24.41 8.79 10.20
N GLU A 451 24.37 8.44 8.91
CA GLU A 451 24.92 9.28 7.84
C GLU A 451 23.84 10.24 7.36
N PRO A 452 24.01 11.57 7.50
CA PRO A 452 22.91 12.54 7.35
C PRO A 452 22.23 12.57 5.99
N ASP A 453 22.94 12.29 4.90
CA ASP A 453 22.43 12.29 3.52
C ASP A 453 21.91 10.93 3.08
N ILE A 454 21.96 9.89 3.95
CA ILE A 454 21.51 8.54 3.66
C ILE A 454 20.22 8.22 4.40
N PHE A 455 19.19 7.89 3.62
CA PHE A 455 17.87 7.45 4.07
C PHE A 455 17.63 6.01 3.63
N THR A 456 16.70 5.32 4.27
CA THR A 456 16.45 3.91 3.97
C THR A 456 14.98 3.56 4.09
N GLY A 457 14.58 2.41 3.50
CA GLY A 457 13.24 1.84 3.66
C GLY A 457 13.10 0.52 2.90
N GLY A 458 11.98 -0.16 3.14
CA GLY A 458 11.74 -1.51 2.65
C GLY A 458 12.48 -2.56 3.48
N ASP A 459 12.66 -3.75 2.93
CA ASP A 459 13.12 -4.93 3.69
C ASP A 459 14.52 -4.80 4.27
N ASN A 460 15.37 -3.99 3.69
CA ASN A 460 16.71 -3.73 4.24
C ASN A 460 16.67 -2.89 5.54
N TYR A 461 15.52 -2.29 5.86
CA TYR A 461 15.28 -1.55 7.10
C TYR A 461 14.36 -2.32 8.07
N THR A 462 13.25 -2.85 7.59
CA THR A 462 12.24 -3.49 8.45
C THR A 462 12.39 -5.01 8.59
N GLY A 463 13.26 -5.64 7.80
CA GLY A 463 13.18 -7.05 7.47
C GLY A 463 12.10 -7.31 6.40
N PRO A 464 12.00 -8.54 5.87
CA PRO A 464 11.05 -8.89 4.82
C PRO A 464 9.60 -8.60 5.22
N ARG A 465 8.89 -7.83 4.36
CA ARG A 465 7.47 -7.47 4.50
C ARG A 465 6.78 -7.48 3.13
N PHE A 466 5.49 -7.11 3.12
CA PHE A 466 4.72 -7.04 1.89
C PHE A 466 5.08 -5.80 1.04
N ALA A 467 4.82 -5.88 -0.26
CA ALA A 467 5.12 -4.79 -1.20
C ALA A 467 4.50 -3.44 -0.79
N ILE A 468 3.31 -3.47 -0.21
CA ILE A 468 2.61 -2.24 0.25
C ILE A 468 3.34 -1.56 1.43
N ASP A 469 4.01 -2.32 2.32
CA ASP A 469 4.82 -1.77 3.40
C ASP A 469 6.07 -1.07 2.82
N ALA A 470 6.69 -1.66 1.82
CA ALA A 470 7.84 -1.08 1.11
C ALA A 470 7.45 0.20 0.35
N ILE A 471 6.29 0.21 -0.32
CA ILE A 471 5.74 1.40 -0.99
C ILE A 471 5.52 2.54 0.01
N ALA A 472 4.93 2.24 1.17
CA ALA A 472 4.72 3.21 2.23
C ALA A 472 6.03 3.81 2.75
N ALA A 473 7.05 2.98 2.97
CA ALA A 473 8.37 3.43 3.41
C ALA A 473 9.02 4.38 2.38
N GLY A 474 8.93 4.06 1.07
CA GLY A 474 9.43 4.93 0.00
C GLY A 474 8.76 6.29 -0.02
N LYS A 475 7.44 6.31 0.14
CA LYS A 475 6.65 7.54 0.21
C LYS A 475 7.03 8.41 1.41
N GLU A 476 7.20 7.82 2.59
CA GLU A 476 7.56 8.59 3.80
C GLU A 476 9.03 9.05 3.76
N GLY A 477 9.95 8.23 3.26
CA GLY A 477 11.37 8.58 3.13
C GLY A 477 11.61 9.77 2.20
N CYS A 478 10.84 9.88 1.11
CA CYS A 478 11.00 10.99 0.17
C CYS A 478 10.69 12.36 0.80
N VAL A 479 9.77 12.43 1.78
CA VAL A 479 9.47 13.68 2.51
C VAL A 479 10.67 14.12 3.34
N SER A 480 11.40 13.19 3.92
CA SER A 480 12.61 13.49 4.68
C SER A 480 13.74 13.95 3.77
N ILE A 481 13.92 13.30 2.63
CA ILE A 481 14.90 13.72 1.61
C ILE A 481 14.59 15.15 1.13
N HIS A 482 13.32 15.44 0.80
CA HIS A 482 12.89 16.79 0.40
C HIS A 482 13.28 17.84 1.43
N ARG A 483 13.08 17.56 2.72
CA ARG A 483 13.41 18.50 3.80
C ARG A 483 14.91 18.60 4.05
N PHE A 484 15.63 17.50 3.86
CA PHE A 484 17.08 17.47 4.06
C PHE A 484 17.83 18.31 3.03
N VAL A 485 17.46 18.20 1.75
CA VAL A 485 18.16 18.93 0.68
C VAL A 485 17.83 20.43 0.67
N HIS A 486 16.83 20.88 1.42
CA HIS A 486 16.51 22.29 1.60
C HIS A 486 16.95 22.77 2.97
N GLU A 487 17.96 23.63 2.99
CA GLU A 487 18.54 24.17 4.22
C GLU A 487 17.47 24.81 5.14
N GLY A 488 17.64 24.60 6.45
CA GLY A 488 16.77 25.19 7.47
C GLY A 488 15.44 24.48 7.70
N GLN A 489 15.13 23.40 6.99
CA GLN A 489 13.94 22.62 7.25
C GLN A 489 14.16 21.54 8.32
N SER A 490 13.29 21.48 9.32
CA SER A 490 13.29 20.41 10.31
C SER A 490 12.73 19.12 9.72
N LEU A 491 13.44 18.00 9.86
CA LEU A 491 12.97 16.70 9.42
C LEU A 491 11.74 16.20 10.20
N THR A 492 11.58 16.64 11.44
CA THR A 492 10.58 16.12 12.38
C THR A 492 9.37 17.04 12.57
N LEU A 493 9.52 18.36 12.40
CA LEU A 493 8.45 19.31 12.62
C LEU A 493 7.25 19.03 11.70
N GLY A 494 6.06 18.84 12.30
CA GLY A 494 4.82 18.52 11.56
C GLY A 494 4.81 17.11 10.94
N ARG A 495 5.83 16.29 11.20
CA ARG A 495 5.85 14.85 10.90
C ARG A 495 5.12 14.05 12.00
N ASN A 496 4.34 14.75 12.83
CA ASN A 496 3.49 14.05 13.76
C ASN A 496 2.76 12.96 12.98
N ARG A 497 3.04 11.73 13.35
CA ARG A 497 2.36 10.57 12.80
C ARG A 497 0.90 10.96 12.74
N ARG A 498 0.29 10.85 11.57
CA ARG A 498 -1.16 10.99 11.45
C ARG A 498 -1.74 9.99 12.45
N GLN A 499 -2.05 10.45 13.63
CA GLN A 499 -2.78 9.66 14.60
C GLN A 499 -4.19 9.60 14.04
N PHE A 500 -4.47 8.52 13.35
CA PHE A 500 -5.82 8.23 12.92
C PHE A 500 -6.60 7.80 14.18
N ILE A 501 -7.61 8.56 14.51
CA ILE A 501 -8.64 8.06 15.43
C ILE A 501 -9.44 7.06 14.61
N GLU A 502 -9.30 5.79 14.93
CA GLU A 502 -10.01 4.72 14.25
C GLU A 502 -11.48 4.73 14.66
N LEU A 503 -12.36 4.49 13.70
CA LEU A 503 -13.79 4.29 14.00
C LEU A 503 -13.95 2.99 14.80
N ASP A 504 -14.72 3.06 15.87
CA ASP A 504 -15.16 1.88 16.61
C ASP A 504 -16.22 1.13 15.81
N LYS A 505 -15.74 0.18 14.97
CA LYS A 505 -16.59 -0.59 14.06
C LYS A 505 -17.61 -1.48 14.76
N ASP A 506 -17.36 -1.86 16.02
CA ASP A 506 -18.21 -2.78 16.77
C ASP A 506 -19.44 -2.07 17.35
N ASN A 507 -19.38 -0.74 17.52
CA ASN A 507 -20.47 0.10 18.00
C ASN A 507 -21.20 0.89 16.90
N ILE A 508 -20.87 0.67 15.63
CA ILE A 508 -21.54 1.33 14.50
C ILE A 508 -22.94 0.74 14.30
N LYS A 509 -23.98 1.59 14.37
CA LYS A 509 -25.33 1.20 13.98
C LYS A 509 -25.50 1.34 12.48
N VAL A 510 -25.67 0.23 11.81
CA VAL A 510 -26.01 0.18 10.39
C VAL A 510 -27.51 0.07 10.25
N GLU A 511 -28.17 1.12 9.76
CA GLU A 511 -29.64 1.17 9.63
C GLU A 511 -30.09 0.47 8.35
N THR A 512 -29.40 0.74 7.25
CA THR A 512 -29.64 0.08 5.96
C THR A 512 -28.32 -0.25 5.27
N PHE A 513 -28.30 -1.28 4.48
CA PHE A 513 -27.14 -1.68 3.68
C PHE A 513 -27.56 -2.49 2.45
N ASP A 514 -26.72 -2.46 1.42
CA ASP A 514 -26.90 -3.30 0.25
C ASP A 514 -26.75 -4.79 0.64
N ASN A 515 -27.77 -5.61 0.36
CA ASN A 515 -27.80 -7.04 0.68
C ASN A 515 -27.09 -7.92 -0.36
N ALA A 516 -26.43 -7.35 -1.36
CA ALA A 516 -25.68 -8.11 -2.34
C ALA A 516 -24.60 -8.96 -1.68
N LYS A 517 -24.43 -10.18 -2.14
CA LYS A 517 -23.34 -11.06 -1.70
C LYS A 517 -22.01 -10.54 -2.24
N ARG A 518 -20.94 -10.77 -1.47
CA ARG A 518 -19.57 -10.52 -1.92
C ARG A 518 -19.33 -11.18 -3.26
N GLN A 519 -18.80 -10.41 -4.21
CA GLN A 519 -18.42 -10.91 -5.51
C GLN A 519 -17.09 -11.66 -5.44
N VAL A 520 -16.94 -12.67 -6.28
CA VAL A 520 -15.72 -13.48 -6.42
C VAL A 520 -15.29 -13.43 -7.89
N PRO A 521 -14.00 -13.19 -8.16
CA PRO A 521 -13.50 -13.21 -9.54
C PRO A 521 -13.60 -14.63 -10.12
N GLY A 522 -13.73 -14.70 -11.43
CA GLY A 522 -13.69 -15.98 -12.15
C GLY A 522 -12.25 -16.46 -12.36
N HIS A 523 -12.15 -17.64 -13.00
CA HIS A 523 -10.88 -18.19 -13.46
C HIS A 523 -10.87 -18.31 -14.99
N LYS A 524 -9.72 -18.02 -15.59
CA LYS A 524 -9.47 -18.27 -17.01
C LYS A 524 -9.27 -19.75 -17.22
N ALA A 525 -9.66 -20.26 -18.39
CA ALA A 525 -9.36 -21.65 -18.76
C ALA A 525 -7.85 -21.86 -18.90
N GLY A 526 -7.33 -22.93 -18.37
CA GLY A 526 -5.91 -23.29 -18.46
C GLY A 526 -5.54 -24.41 -17.49
N ASP A 527 -4.37 -25.00 -17.71
CA ASP A 527 -3.79 -25.99 -16.80
C ASP A 527 -2.97 -25.25 -15.74
N ALA A 528 -3.55 -25.06 -14.56
CA ALA A 528 -2.92 -24.35 -13.45
C ALA A 528 -1.58 -25.00 -13.03
N LYS A 529 -1.42 -26.32 -13.18
CA LYS A 529 -0.21 -27.04 -12.76
C LYS A 529 1.01 -26.80 -13.66
N HIS A 530 0.79 -26.40 -14.92
CA HIS A 530 1.87 -26.31 -15.90
C HIS A 530 2.06 -24.93 -16.51
N THR A 531 1.11 -23.99 -16.29
CA THR A 531 1.23 -22.64 -16.84
C THR A 531 1.87 -21.67 -15.86
N PHE A 532 2.70 -20.76 -16.39
CA PHE A 532 3.18 -19.58 -15.67
C PHE A 532 2.27 -18.35 -15.85
N ARG A 533 1.14 -18.46 -16.57
CA ARG A 533 0.16 -17.39 -16.72
C ARG A 533 -0.73 -17.28 -15.48
N ASP A 534 -1.11 -16.05 -15.13
CA ASP A 534 -2.12 -15.79 -14.11
C ASP A 534 -3.51 -16.17 -14.66
N LEU A 535 -4.08 -17.24 -14.09
CA LEU A 535 -5.41 -17.73 -14.46
C LEU A 535 -6.54 -17.05 -13.68
N ARG A 536 -6.26 -16.18 -12.71
CA ARG A 536 -7.28 -15.39 -12.00
C ARG A 536 -7.83 -14.33 -12.93
N SER A 537 -9.14 -14.28 -13.07
CA SER A 537 -9.80 -13.21 -13.82
C SER A 537 -9.92 -11.96 -12.96
N THR A 538 -10.02 -10.81 -13.59
CA THR A 538 -10.45 -9.58 -12.93
C THR A 538 -11.97 -9.52 -12.93
N PHE A 539 -12.56 -8.80 -12.00
CA PHE A 539 -13.99 -8.53 -11.98
C PHE A 539 -14.48 -7.99 -13.31
N THR A 540 -15.71 -8.34 -13.67
CA THR A 540 -16.45 -7.60 -14.71
C THR A 540 -16.89 -6.25 -14.15
N GLU A 541 -17.23 -5.31 -15.03
CA GLU A 541 -17.76 -4.00 -14.62
C GLU A 541 -19.03 -4.14 -13.75
N GLU A 542 -19.90 -5.08 -14.09
CA GLU A 542 -21.10 -5.38 -13.31
C GLU A 542 -20.76 -5.89 -11.90
N GLN A 543 -19.77 -6.79 -11.78
CA GLN A 543 -19.28 -7.27 -10.49
C GLN A 543 -18.68 -6.13 -9.66
N VAL A 544 -17.91 -5.24 -10.29
CA VAL A 544 -17.33 -4.07 -9.59
C VAL A 544 -18.42 -3.16 -9.06
N GLN A 545 -19.44 -2.86 -9.85
CA GLN A 545 -20.54 -2.00 -9.41
C GLN A 545 -21.32 -2.64 -8.25
N LYS A 546 -21.63 -3.92 -8.34
CA LYS A 546 -22.30 -4.66 -7.26
C LYS A 546 -21.46 -4.68 -5.98
N GLU A 547 -20.17 -4.99 -6.10
CA GLU A 547 -19.28 -5.08 -4.95
C GLU A 547 -19.01 -3.71 -4.34
N ALA A 548 -18.80 -2.69 -5.15
CA ALA A 548 -18.56 -1.32 -4.69
C ALA A 548 -19.75 -0.73 -3.92
N ASN A 549 -20.99 -1.09 -4.30
CA ASN A 549 -22.20 -0.66 -3.59
C ASN A 549 -22.31 -1.26 -2.18
N ARG A 550 -21.64 -2.36 -1.90
CA ARG A 550 -21.57 -2.92 -0.54
C ARG A 550 -20.77 -2.07 0.44
N CYS A 551 -19.97 -1.12 -0.06
CA CYS A 551 -19.14 -0.26 0.78
C CYS A 551 -19.97 0.69 1.62
N LEU A 552 -19.81 0.66 2.94
CA LEU A 552 -20.53 1.50 3.89
C LEU A 552 -20.07 2.98 3.88
N GLY A 553 -18.97 3.33 3.20
CA GLY A 553 -18.47 4.71 3.08
C GLY A 553 -17.99 5.31 4.40
N CYS A 554 -17.42 4.51 5.30
CA CYS A 554 -16.89 4.96 6.60
C CYS A 554 -15.87 6.09 6.45
N GLY A 555 -15.83 7.03 7.42
CA GLY A 555 -14.82 8.07 7.50
C GLY A 555 -15.03 9.28 6.59
N ALA A 556 -16.21 9.48 6.02
CA ALA A 556 -16.53 10.73 5.32
C ALA A 556 -16.34 11.94 6.24
N THR A 557 -15.94 13.08 5.66
CA THR A 557 -15.67 14.29 6.44
C THR A 557 -16.95 14.86 7.05
N VAL A 558 -16.87 15.25 8.31
CA VAL A 558 -17.90 16.05 9.00
C VAL A 558 -17.33 17.38 9.45
N VAL A 559 -18.14 18.40 9.51
CA VAL A 559 -17.74 19.73 9.98
C VAL A 559 -18.46 20.04 11.29
N ASP A 560 -17.69 20.34 12.35
CA ASP A 560 -18.22 20.83 13.61
C ASP A 560 -18.72 22.28 13.41
N PRO A 561 -20.04 22.54 13.45
CA PRO A 561 -20.59 23.85 13.18
C PRO A 561 -20.25 24.89 14.26
N ASN A 562 -19.84 24.45 15.46
CA ASN A 562 -19.46 25.34 16.54
C ASN A 562 -18.01 25.81 16.44
N LYS A 563 -17.16 25.03 15.77
CA LYS A 563 -15.75 25.36 15.52
C LYS A 563 -15.52 26.01 14.16
N CYS A 564 -16.40 25.76 13.19
CA CYS A 564 -16.26 26.30 11.85
C CYS A 564 -16.37 27.83 11.87
N ILE A 565 -15.31 28.49 11.41
CA ILE A 565 -15.24 29.97 11.32
C ILE A 565 -15.63 30.47 9.93
N GLY A 566 -16.02 29.61 8.99
CA GLY A 566 -16.44 29.99 7.66
C GLY A 566 -15.35 30.58 6.76
N CYS A 567 -14.08 30.24 6.99
CA CYS A 567 -12.94 30.83 6.26
C CYS A 567 -12.82 30.34 4.79
N GLY A 568 -13.47 29.24 4.41
CA GLY A 568 -13.46 28.73 3.03
C GLY A 568 -12.21 27.97 2.61
N ILE A 569 -11.17 27.83 3.44
CA ILE A 569 -9.95 27.11 3.05
C ILE A 569 -10.24 25.68 2.65
N CYS A 570 -11.12 24.97 3.37
CA CYS A 570 -11.50 23.59 3.05
C CYS A 570 -12.13 23.47 1.67
N THR A 571 -12.90 24.45 1.21
CA THR A 571 -13.55 24.42 -0.11
C THR A 571 -12.52 24.56 -1.24
N THR A 572 -11.45 25.33 -1.03
CA THR A 572 -10.37 25.50 -2.01
C THR A 572 -9.41 24.30 -2.07
N LYS A 573 -9.47 23.41 -1.07
CA LYS A 573 -8.61 22.22 -0.99
C LYS A 573 -9.31 20.94 -1.41
N CYS A 574 -10.63 20.98 -1.58
CA CYS A 574 -11.41 19.85 -2.03
C CYS A 574 -11.44 19.79 -3.56
N GLU A 575 -10.69 18.87 -4.15
CA GLU A 575 -10.67 18.62 -5.60
C GLU A 575 -11.94 17.89 -6.10
N PHE A 576 -12.76 17.41 -5.18
CA PHE A 576 -13.96 16.61 -5.48
C PHE A 576 -15.25 17.42 -5.37
N ASP A 577 -15.13 18.72 -5.13
CA ASP A 577 -16.27 19.61 -4.94
C ASP A 577 -17.30 19.09 -3.91
N ALA A 578 -16.78 18.44 -2.85
CA ALA A 578 -17.60 17.80 -1.83
C ALA A 578 -17.83 18.67 -0.59
N ILE A 579 -17.23 19.87 -0.52
CA ILE A 579 -17.36 20.77 0.63
C ILE A 579 -17.61 22.20 0.17
N HIS A 580 -18.70 22.76 0.65
CA HIS A 580 -19.17 24.09 0.26
C HIS A 580 -19.37 24.99 1.48
N LEU A 581 -19.39 26.30 1.25
CA LEU A 581 -19.83 27.26 2.26
C LEU A 581 -21.31 27.54 2.07
N SER A 582 -22.09 27.33 3.11
CA SER A 582 -23.46 27.81 3.22
C SER A 582 -23.53 29.07 4.07
N ARG A 583 -24.46 29.94 3.77
CA ARG A 583 -24.72 31.14 4.57
C ARG A 583 -25.94 30.93 5.45
N ASP A 584 -25.74 30.28 6.60
CA ASP A 584 -26.83 29.87 7.49
C ASP A 584 -27.43 31.05 8.28
N LEU A 585 -26.66 32.14 8.44
CA LEU A 585 -27.07 33.32 9.18
C LEU A 585 -26.87 34.59 8.33
N PRO A 586 -27.76 34.84 7.33
CA PRO A 586 -27.58 35.94 6.40
C PRO A 586 -27.54 37.33 7.08
N ASP A 587 -28.17 37.44 8.23
CA ASP A 587 -28.20 38.71 9.00
C ASP A 587 -27.00 38.89 9.95
N ALA A 588 -26.16 37.86 10.14
CA ALA A 588 -25.02 37.94 11.05
C ALA A 588 -23.87 38.80 10.52
N SER A 589 -23.75 38.94 9.20
CA SER A 589 -22.81 39.88 8.58
C SER A 589 -23.35 40.43 7.27
N ARG A 590 -23.45 41.76 7.20
CA ARG A 590 -23.67 42.47 5.94
C ARG A 590 -22.32 42.99 5.48
N MET A 591 -21.87 42.59 4.29
CA MET A 591 -20.71 43.25 3.69
C MET A 591 -21.10 44.68 3.30
N VAL A 592 -20.51 45.64 3.95
CA VAL A 592 -20.65 47.07 3.62
C VAL A 592 -19.29 47.58 3.16
N LYS A 593 -19.30 48.54 2.24
CA LYS A 593 -18.08 49.25 1.84
C LYS A 593 -17.45 49.92 3.06
N SER A 594 -16.13 50.02 3.08
CA SER A 594 -15.39 50.62 4.21
C SER A 594 -15.87 52.02 4.54
N GLU A 595 -16.26 52.79 3.54
CA GLU A 595 -16.78 54.16 3.64
C GLU A 595 -18.16 54.23 4.32
N ASP A 596 -18.97 53.16 4.19
CA ASP A 596 -20.31 53.09 4.77
C ASP A 596 -20.35 52.39 6.13
N LYS A 597 -19.20 51.95 6.64
CA LYS A 597 -19.09 51.22 7.90
C LYS A 597 -19.69 51.93 9.08
N LEU A 598 -19.44 53.26 9.20
CA LEU A 598 -19.99 54.06 10.28
C LEU A 598 -21.51 54.18 10.20
N LYS A 599 -22.08 54.37 9.00
CA LYS A 599 -23.52 54.39 8.79
C LYS A 599 -24.18 53.07 9.16
N ALA A 600 -23.55 51.95 8.83
CA ALA A 600 -24.06 50.62 9.14
C ALA A 600 -24.00 50.28 10.63
N ILE A 601 -22.99 50.75 11.36
CA ILE A 601 -22.78 50.46 12.79
C ILE A 601 -23.57 51.46 13.69
N PHE A 602 -23.82 52.66 13.24
CA PHE A 602 -24.45 53.75 14.02
C PHE A 602 -25.79 53.35 14.66
N PRO A 603 -26.75 52.71 13.95
CA PRO A 603 -28.00 52.26 14.56
C PRO A 603 -27.81 51.26 15.69
N TYR A 604 -26.81 50.38 15.53
CA TYR A 604 -26.47 49.38 16.56
C TYR A 604 -25.82 50.06 17.78
N MET A 605 -24.92 51.00 17.59
CA MET A 605 -24.28 51.75 18.67
C MET A 605 -25.33 52.52 19.46
N LEU A 606 -26.25 53.22 18.78
CA LEU A 606 -27.34 53.97 19.41
C LEU A 606 -28.25 53.05 20.24
N LYS A 607 -28.65 51.91 19.67
CA LYS A 607 -29.47 50.89 20.35
C LYS A 607 -28.78 50.28 21.56
N ARG A 608 -27.47 50.10 21.48
CA ARG A 608 -26.64 49.61 22.58
C ARG A 608 -26.50 50.63 23.70
N GLU A 609 -26.23 51.90 23.37
CA GLU A 609 -26.16 53.01 24.35
C GLU A 609 -27.48 53.18 25.10
N ILE A 610 -28.59 53.18 24.39
CA ILE A 610 -29.93 53.23 24.99
C ILE A 610 -30.13 52.06 25.95
N LYS A 611 -29.76 50.87 25.55
CA LYS A 611 -29.89 49.66 26.37
C LYS A 611 -29.01 49.71 27.62
N ILE A 612 -27.82 50.31 27.53
CA ILE A 612 -26.90 50.49 28.67
C ILE A 612 -27.47 51.51 29.64
N LYS A 613 -27.96 52.67 29.15
CA LYS A 613 -28.58 53.73 29.97
C LYS A 613 -29.83 53.21 30.70
N PHE A 614 -30.63 52.37 30.09
CA PHE A 614 -31.81 51.77 30.73
C PHE A 614 -31.46 50.68 31.73
N LYS A 615 -30.38 49.90 31.50
CA LYS A 615 -29.90 48.93 32.49
C LYS A 615 -29.21 49.58 33.69
N GLY A 616 -28.57 50.73 33.53
CA GLY A 616 -27.94 51.48 34.63
C GLY A 616 -28.93 52.19 35.55
N ARG A 617 -30.22 52.28 35.17
CA ARG A 617 -31.28 52.85 36.03
C ARG A 617 -32.05 51.82 36.87
N LYS A 618 -31.66 50.55 36.81
CA LYS A 618 -32.22 49.43 37.63
C LYS A 618 -31.22 48.94 38.67
N LYS A 619 -30.41 49.85 39.24
CA LYS A 619 -29.67 49.59 40.49
C LYS A 619 -30.13 50.59 41.51
#